data_535fee530df5aa7e844e1eb2c05f922c
#
_entry.id   535fee530df5aa7e844e1eb2c05f922c
#
_cell.length_a   1.000
_cell.length_b   1.000
_cell.length_c   1.000
_cell.angle_alpha   90.00
_cell.angle_beta   90.00
_cell.angle_gamma   90.00
#
_symmetry.space_group_name_H-M   'P 1'
#
loop_
_entity.id
_entity.type
_entity.pdbx_description
1 polymer ?
#
loop_
_entity_poly.entity_id
_entity_poly.type
_entity_poly.pdbx_seq_one_letter_code
_entity_poly.pdbx_strand_id
1 'polypeptide(L)'
;MLRKLLKYDLRANMKIFLFIWPAIIVFAVIERLAISADLEGKLGTVLISTTTTVFVLGVIAACIVSLVVSIVRFYSGLLRDEGYLMFTLPVKPWQLILSKFLTALLTVVVTGLISILASWYLFDGINGFFEVAKMLWNELDLPSGMTLLLVGLIIFASICMLLLQIYLSCSIGQLFKRHRILWSVLVYYGINVLIELLSVSGLIGFNAFSAFAYTATVAKLNMLLGIVLAVQAALCVLYFFLSECILRKKLNLE
;
A
#
# COMPACT_ATOMS: atom_id res chain seq x y z
N MET A 1 21.64 -8.08 14.29
CA MET A 1 21.98 -7.27 13.11
C MET A 1 20.72 -6.60 12.54
N LEU A 2 19.65 -7.33 12.21
CA LEU A 2 18.39 -6.80 11.64
C LEU A 2 17.82 -5.58 12.40
N ARG A 3 17.77 -5.62 13.76
CA ARG A 3 17.26 -4.52 14.59
C ARG A 3 18.05 -3.20 14.41
N LYS A 4 19.35 -3.29 14.18
CA LYS A 4 20.20 -2.10 13.95
C LYS A 4 19.90 -1.52 12.56
N LEU A 5 19.82 -2.36 11.51
CA LEU A 5 19.46 -1.96 10.15
C LEU A 5 18.09 -1.28 10.14
N LEU A 6 17.08 -1.91 10.73
CA LEU A 6 15.73 -1.36 10.83
C LEU A 6 15.73 0.03 11.50
N LYS A 7 16.47 0.20 12.59
CA LYS A 7 16.55 1.48 13.31
C LYS A 7 17.14 2.60 12.45
N TYR A 8 18.19 2.31 11.67
CA TYR A 8 18.81 3.31 10.78
C TYR A 8 17.92 3.65 9.60
N ASP A 9 17.32 2.64 8.95
CA ASP A 9 16.38 2.82 7.85
C ASP A 9 15.15 3.63 8.29
N LEU A 10 14.62 3.32 9.47
CA LEU A 10 13.46 4.02 10.04
C LEU A 10 13.79 5.48 10.37
N ARG A 11 14.94 5.75 11.02
CA ARG A 11 15.38 7.12 11.30
C ARG A 11 15.56 7.96 10.03
N ALA A 12 16.07 7.35 8.98
CA ALA A 12 16.25 8.01 7.72
C ALA A 12 14.89 8.31 7.03
N ASN A 13 13.90 7.40 7.10
CA ASN A 13 12.54 7.63 6.61
C ASN A 13 11.83 8.71 7.40
N MET A 14 11.89 8.67 8.72
CA MET A 14 11.23 9.63 9.62
C MET A 14 11.56 11.08 9.29
N LYS A 15 12.77 11.39 8.80
CA LYS A 15 13.15 12.77 8.41
C LYS A 15 12.25 13.34 7.32
N ILE A 16 11.83 12.52 6.35
CA ILE A 16 10.95 12.95 5.25
C ILE A 16 9.50 13.01 5.74
N PHE A 17 9.06 11.99 6.44
CA PHE A 17 7.69 11.89 6.92
C PHE A 17 7.34 12.86 8.04
N LEU A 18 8.34 13.39 8.75
CA LEU A 18 8.17 14.47 9.73
C LEU A 18 7.57 15.76 9.11
N PHE A 19 7.73 15.98 7.81
CA PHE A 19 7.11 17.10 7.11
C PHE A 19 5.77 16.71 6.48
N ILE A 20 5.63 15.49 5.98
CA ILE A 20 4.43 15.04 5.26
C ILE A 20 3.24 14.85 6.22
N TRP A 21 3.46 14.19 7.35
CA TRP A 21 2.39 13.91 8.30
C TRP A 21 1.78 15.16 8.94
N PRO A 22 2.56 16.14 9.44
CA PRO A 22 1.99 17.41 9.91
C PRO A 22 1.27 18.18 8.81
N ALA A 23 1.75 18.13 7.55
CA ALA A 23 1.08 18.80 6.45
C ALA A 23 -0.34 18.26 6.23
N ILE A 24 -0.55 16.94 6.27
CA ILE A 24 -1.90 16.34 6.16
C ILE A 24 -2.80 16.84 7.29
N ILE A 25 -2.28 16.89 8.52
CA ILE A 25 -3.04 17.35 9.70
C ILE A 25 -3.40 18.83 9.56
N VAL A 26 -2.47 19.68 9.11
CA VAL A 26 -2.71 21.10 8.91
C VAL A 26 -3.80 21.33 7.84
N PHE A 27 -3.74 20.60 6.71
CA PHE A 27 -4.77 20.68 5.69
C PHE A 27 -6.13 20.26 6.22
N ALA A 28 -6.21 19.20 7.03
CA ALA A 28 -7.46 18.76 7.66
C ALA A 28 -8.02 19.83 8.63
N VAL A 29 -7.16 20.51 9.39
CA VAL A 29 -7.59 21.60 10.30
C VAL A 29 -8.09 22.80 9.50
N ILE A 30 -7.40 23.20 8.43
CA ILE A 30 -7.82 24.30 7.56
C ILE A 30 -9.20 24.01 6.96
N GLU A 31 -9.42 22.80 6.48
CA GLU A 31 -10.71 22.40 5.91
C GLU A 31 -11.81 22.41 6.98
N ARG A 32 -11.54 21.89 8.17
CA ARG A 32 -12.50 21.94 9.28
C ARG A 32 -12.90 23.36 9.65
N LEU A 33 -11.94 24.30 9.66
CA LEU A 33 -12.21 25.71 9.90
C LEU A 33 -13.05 26.32 8.78
N ALA A 34 -12.79 25.96 7.52
CA ALA A 34 -13.59 26.42 6.39
C ALA A 34 -15.06 25.95 6.46
N ILE A 35 -15.27 24.68 6.85
CA ILE A 35 -16.60 24.12 7.05
C ILE A 35 -17.31 24.79 8.25
N SER A 36 -16.60 25.01 9.37
CA SER A 36 -17.16 25.61 10.57
C SER A 36 -17.44 27.11 10.46
N ALA A 37 -16.83 27.79 9.48
CA ALA A 37 -17.06 29.21 9.23
C ALA A 37 -18.46 29.53 8.68
N ASP A 38 -19.21 28.49 8.25
CA ASP A 38 -20.61 28.54 7.80
C ASP A 38 -20.95 29.78 6.95
N LEU A 39 -20.07 30.06 5.98
CA LEU A 39 -20.22 31.22 5.09
C LEU A 39 -21.39 30.97 4.14
N GLU A 40 -22.50 31.67 4.39
CA GLU A 40 -23.69 31.61 3.54
C GLU A 40 -23.40 32.18 2.13
N GLY A 41 -23.93 31.48 1.10
CA GLY A 41 -23.90 31.95 -0.29
C GLY A 41 -22.84 31.28 -1.17
N LYS A 42 -22.76 31.78 -2.44
CA LYS A 42 -21.87 31.19 -3.46
C LYS A 42 -20.39 31.21 -3.09
N LEU A 43 -19.94 32.20 -2.30
CA LEU A 43 -18.54 32.28 -1.84
C LEU A 43 -18.22 31.17 -0.83
N GLY A 44 -19.12 30.87 0.09
CA GLY A 44 -18.94 29.77 1.07
C GLY A 44 -18.85 28.42 0.38
N THR A 45 -19.74 28.12 -0.57
CA THR A 45 -19.71 26.85 -1.31
C THR A 45 -18.42 26.69 -2.14
N VAL A 46 -17.92 27.76 -2.77
CA VAL A 46 -16.68 27.76 -3.52
C VAL A 46 -15.48 27.53 -2.58
N LEU A 47 -15.42 28.19 -1.44
CA LEU A 47 -14.35 28.00 -0.47
C LEU A 47 -14.31 26.56 0.06
N ILE A 48 -15.43 26.02 0.48
CA ILE A 48 -15.51 24.64 0.98
C ILE A 48 -15.10 23.65 -0.12
N SER A 49 -15.62 23.79 -1.35
CA SER A 49 -15.27 22.87 -2.43
C SER A 49 -13.78 22.94 -2.82
N THR A 50 -13.16 24.12 -2.78
CA THR A 50 -11.73 24.26 -3.08
C THR A 50 -10.86 23.67 -1.97
N THR A 51 -11.18 23.91 -0.70
CA THR A 51 -10.43 23.34 0.44
C THR A 51 -10.54 21.81 0.47
N THR A 52 -11.74 21.26 0.24
CA THR A 52 -11.95 19.79 0.14
C THR A 52 -11.11 19.19 -0.99
N THR A 53 -11.10 19.85 -2.17
CA THR A 53 -10.29 19.38 -3.29
C THR A 53 -8.80 19.39 -2.95
N VAL A 54 -8.30 20.45 -2.32
CA VAL A 54 -6.89 20.57 -1.90
C VAL A 54 -6.54 19.51 -0.86
N PHE A 55 -7.40 19.24 0.11
CA PHE A 55 -7.21 18.20 1.11
C PHE A 55 -7.12 16.81 0.46
N VAL A 56 -8.06 16.45 -0.41
CA VAL A 56 -8.07 15.15 -1.10
C VAL A 56 -6.80 14.99 -1.94
N LEU A 57 -6.42 16.01 -2.71
CA LEU A 57 -5.18 15.99 -3.49
C LEU A 57 -3.94 15.87 -2.59
N GLY A 58 -3.93 16.53 -1.43
CA GLY A 58 -2.87 16.43 -0.43
C GLY A 58 -2.72 15.01 0.12
N VAL A 59 -3.82 14.33 0.44
CA VAL A 59 -3.82 12.92 0.89
C VAL A 59 -3.31 12.00 -0.21
N ILE A 60 -3.79 12.15 -1.44
CA ILE A 60 -3.33 11.36 -2.58
C ILE A 60 -1.83 11.56 -2.81
N ALA A 61 -1.36 12.82 -2.80
CA ALA A 61 0.06 13.14 -2.93
C ALA A 61 0.90 12.49 -1.83
N ALA A 62 0.46 12.52 -0.57
CA ALA A 62 1.16 11.89 0.55
C ALA A 62 1.26 10.36 0.38
N CYS A 63 0.20 9.71 -0.09
CA CYS A 63 0.22 8.27 -0.39
C CYS A 63 1.21 7.96 -1.53
N ILE A 64 1.20 8.74 -2.61
CA ILE A 64 2.15 8.58 -3.72
C ILE A 64 3.59 8.80 -3.24
N VAL A 65 3.86 9.86 -2.48
CA VAL A 65 5.20 10.13 -1.95
C VAL A 65 5.67 9.01 -1.04
N SER A 66 4.80 8.43 -0.20
CA SER A 66 5.17 7.30 0.66
C SER A 66 5.63 6.08 -0.14
N LEU A 67 4.97 5.78 -1.26
CA LEU A 67 5.38 4.70 -2.17
C LEU A 67 6.69 5.05 -2.89
N VAL A 68 6.80 6.26 -3.43
CA VAL A 68 8.02 6.70 -4.15
C VAL A 68 9.24 6.66 -3.23
N VAL A 69 9.12 7.16 -2.00
CA VAL A 69 10.22 7.11 -1.02
C VAL A 69 10.62 5.66 -0.72
N SER A 70 9.65 4.76 -0.59
CA SER A 70 9.91 3.32 -0.38
C SER A 70 10.67 2.69 -1.55
N ILE A 71 10.29 3.03 -2.79
CA ILE A 71 10.95 2.56 -4.02
C ILE A 71 12.38 3.12 -4.11
N VAL A 72 12.53 4.43 -3.96
CA VAL A 72 13.84 5.11 -4.07
C VAL A 72 14.82 4.55 -3.03
N ARG A 73 14.37 4.32 -1.79
CA ARG A 73 15.22 3.76 -0.74
C ARG A 73 15.59 2.31 -0.96
N PHE A 74 14.70 1.51 -1.54
CA PHE A 74 15.05 0.16 -1.93
C PHE A 74 16.08 0.19 -3.07
N TYR A 75 15.82 1.02 -4.10
CA TYR A 75 16.67 1.11 -5.27
C TYR A 75 18.06 1.69 -4.93
N SER A 76 18.15 2.81 -4.22
CA SER A 76 19.43 3.43 -3.86
C SER A 76 20.22 2.58 -2.86
N GLY A 77 19.54 2.01 -1.85
CA GLY A 77 20.21 1.29 -0.77
C GLY A 77 20.65 -0.13 -1.11
N LEU A 78 20.08 -0.78 -2.15
CA LEU A 78 20.41 -2.18 -2.50
C LEU A 78 20.93 -2.34 -3.92
N LEU A 79 20.56 -1.44 -4.84
CA LEU A 79 20.76 -1.63 -6.28
C LEU A 79 21.71 -0.58 -6.91
N ARG A 80 22.15 0.44 -6.13
CA ARG A 80 23.14 1.44 -6.51
C ARG A 80 24.45 1.28 -5.70
N ASP A 81 25.29 2.28 -5.77
CA ASP A 81 26.64 2.33 -5.17
C ASP A 81 26.65 2.02 -3.66
N GLU A 82 25.61 2.40 -2.94
CA GLU A 82 25.42 2.02 -1.52
C GLU A 82 25.21 0.51 -1.35
N GLY A 83 24.69 -0.18 -2.35
CA GLY A 83 24.47 -1.62 -2.32
C GLY A 83 25.78 -2.39 -2.15
N TYR A 84 26.86 -1.98 -2.82
CA TYR A 84 28.18 -2.60 -2.65
C TYR A 84 28.60 -2.63 -1.17
N LEU A 85 28.47 -1.50 -0.47
CA LEU A 85 28.77 -1.41 0.96
C LEU A 85 27.83 -2.27 1.83
N MET A 86 26.56 -2.37 1.44
CA MET A 86 25.58 -3.19 2.18
C MET A 86 25.87 -4.69 2.05
N PHE A 87 26.38 -5.15 0.90
CA PHE A 87 26.75 -6.56 0.70
C PHE A 87 28.11 -6.94 1.29
N THR A 88 28.97 -5.97 1.65
CA THR A 88 30.20 -6.24 2.42
C THR A 88 29.94 -6.44 3.91
N LEU A 89 28.75 -6.07 4.40
CA LEU A 89 28.36 -6.34 5.79
C LEU A 89 28.14 -7.85 6.00
N PRO A 90 28.48 -8.41 7.17
CA PRO A 90 28.27 -9.84 7.47
C PRO A 90 26.80 -10.13 7.78
N VAL A 91 25.90 -9.80 6.80
CA VAL A 91 24.44 -9.97 6.93
C VAL A 91 23.92 -10.77 5.74
N LYS A 92 22.94 -11.62 5.99
CA LYS A 92 22.32 -12.41 4.91
C LYS A 92 21.43 -11.51 4.02
N PRO A 93 21.40 -11.69 2.67
CA PRO A 93 20.65 -10.84 1.74
C PRO A 93 19.16 -10.69 2.10
N TRP A 94 18.51 -11.76 2.58
CA TRP A 94 17.11 -11.71 3.01
C TRP A 94 16.85 -10.73 4.16
N GLN A 95 17.84 -10.51 5.06
CA GLN A 95 17.71 -9.55 6.16
C GLN A 95 17.72 -8.11 5.67
N LEU A 96 18.46 -7.82 4.60
CA LEU A 96 18.50 -6.52 3.96
C LEU A 96 17.17 -6.19 3.28
N ILE A 97 16.61 -7.14 2.52
CA ILE A 97 15.30 -6.99 1.89
C ILE A 97 14.21 -6.81 2.96
N LEU A 98 14.25 -7.64 4.00
CA LEU A 98 13.26 -7.59 5.08
C LEU A 98 13.30 -6.27 5.85
N SER A 99 14.49 -5.70 6.12
CA SER A 99 14.58 -4.40 6.80
C SER A 99 13.95 -3.28 5.97
N LYS A 100 14.24 -3.25 4.65
CA LYS A 100 13.66 -2.26 3.73
C LYS A 100 12.15 -2.45 3.59
N PHE A 101 11.69 -3.68 3.48
CA PHE A 101 10.27 -4.01 3.41
C PHE A 101 9.52 -3.58 4.67
N LEU A 102 10.03 -3.90 5.88
CA LEU A 102 9.38 -3.53 7.13
C LEU A 102 9.32 -2.01 7.33
N THR A 103 10.38 -1.29 6.96
CA THR A 103 10.38 0.18 7.04
C THR A 103 9.41 0.81 6.05
N ALA A 104 9.33 0.30 4.82
CA ALA A 104 8.38 0.74 3.82
C ALA A 104 6.93 0.44 4.25
N LEU A 105 6.67 -0.78 4.71
CA LEU A 105 5.36 -1.18 5.22
C LEU A 105 4.90 -0.26 6.35
N LEU A 106 5.78 -0.02 7.33
CA LEU A 106 5.47 0.84 8.47
C LEU A 106 5.14 2.27 8.02
N THR A 107 5.94 2.85 7.12
CA THR A 107 5.68 4.23 6.63
C THR A 107 4.39 4.33 5.83
N VAL A 108 4.08 3.36 4.96
CA VAL A 108 2.83 3.34 4.19
C VAL A 108 1.62 3.16 5.10
N VAL A 109 1.68 2.23 6.06
CA VAL A 109 0.59 1.98 7.01
C VAL A 109 0.34 3.21 7.89
N VAL A 110 1.40 3.82 8.44
CA VAL A 110 1.26 5.03 9.28
C VAL A 110 0.70 6.20 8.46
N THR A 111 1.15 6.41 7.22
CA THR A 111 0.59 7.44 6.34
C THR A 111 -0.89 7.18 6.06
N GLY A 112 -1.28 5.95 5.80
CA GLY A 112 -2.68 5.56 5.63
C GLY A 112 -3.52 5.81 6.88
N LEU A 113 -3.02 5.44 8.06
CA LEU A 113 -3.71 5.69 9.32
C LEU A 113 -3.90 7.18 9.60
N ILE A 114 -2.86 8.00 9.39
CA ILE A 114 -2.96 9.45 9.55
C ILE A 114 -3.97 10.04 8.57
N SER A 115 -3.98 9.57 7.33
CA SER A 115 -4.96 10.02 6.31
C SER A 115 -6.39 9.66 6.70
N ILE A 116 -6.62 8.46 7.22
CA ILE A 116 -7.92 8.02 7.72
C ILE A 116 -8.35 8.85 8.92
N LEU A 117 -7.46 9.09 9.90
CA LEU A 117 -7.76 9.90 11.08
C LEU A 117 -8.04 11.36 10.70
N ALA A 118 -7.30 11.92 9.74
CA ALA A 118 -7.53 13.27 9.22
C ALA A 118 -8.89 13.38 8.52
N SER A 119 -9.24 12.40 7.68
CA SER A 119 -10.56 12.33 7.05
C SER A 119 -11.68 12.17 8.08
N TRP A 120 -11.45 11.33 9.09
CA TRP A 120 -12.39 11.15 10.19
C TRP A 120 -12.65 12.44 10.97
N TYR A 121 -11.62 13.24 11.24
CA TYR A 121 -11.76 14.52 11.91
C TYR A 121 -12.68 15.49 11.14
N LEU A 122 -12.76 15.38 9.80
CA LEU A 122 -13.64 16.20 8.96
C LEU A 122 -15.12 15.80 9.06
N PHE A 123 -15.43 14.52 9.23
CA PHE A 123 -16.81 13.99 9.28
C PHE A 123 -17.46 14.05 10.67
N ASP A 124 -17.33 15.17 11.41
CA ASP A 124 -17.86 15.35 12.78
C ASP A 124 -17.41 14.31 13.80
N GLY A 125 -16.23 13.76 13.62
CA GLY A 125 -15.62 12.82 14.53
C GLY A 125 -16.29 11.44 14.51
N ILE A 126 -16.39 10.84 15.69
CA ILE A 126 -16.86 9.45 15.88
C ILE A 126 -18.28 9.24 15.33
N ASN A 127 -19.18 10.21 15.50
CA ASN A 127 -20.60 10.06 15.14
C ASN A 127 -20.81 9.96 13.63
N GLY A 128 -20.20 10.85 12.83
CA GLY A 128 -20.30 10.80 11.37
C GLY A 128 -19.69 9.53 10.77
N PHE A 129 -18.54 9.08 11.31
CA PHE A 129 -17.95 7.81 10.88
C PHE A 129 -18.87 6.62 11.19
N PHE A 130 -19.45 6.56 12.39
CA PHE A 130 -20.37 5.48 12.73
C PHE A 130 -21.67 5.53 11.93
N GLU A 131 -22.17 6.70 11.54
CA GLU A 131 -23.32 6.82 10.65
C GLU A 131 -23.01 6.29 9.25
N VAL A 132 -21.88 6.69 8.65
CA VAL A 132 -21.44 6.18 7.35
C VAL A 132 -21.13 4.68 7.43
N ALA A 133 -20.44 4.24 8.47
CA ALA A 133 -20.18 2.82 8.70
C ALA A 133 -21.50 2.02 8.89
N LYS A 134 -22.48 2.58 9.59
CA LYS A 134 -23.78 1.96 9.81
C LYS A 134 -24.62 1.95 8.52
N MET A 135 -24.55 3.00 7.70
CA MET A 135 -25.18 3.00 6.37
C MET A 135 -24.58 1.91 5.49
N LEU A 136 -23.23 1.87 5.38
CA LEU A 136 -22.54 0.83 4.63
C LEU A 136 -22.82 -0.57 5.19
N TRP A 137 -22.93 -0.70 6.51
CA TRP A 137 -23.26 -1.96 7.18
C TRP A 137 -24.67 -2.44 6.82
N ASN A 138 -25.63 -1.52 6.83
CA ASN A 138 -27.03 -1.84 6.53
C ASN A 138 -27.26 -2.09 5.01
N GLU A 139 -26.59 -1.32 4.14
CA GLU A 139 -26.70 -1.49 2.69
C GLU A 139 -25.99 -2.73 2.15
N LEU A 140 -24.85 -3.11 2.77
CA LEU A 140 -24.06 -4.25 2.32
C LEU A 140 -24.46 -5.57 2.98
N ASP A 141 -25.45 -5.55 3.90
CA ASP A 141 -25.87 -6.75 4.68
C ASP A 141 -24.62 -7.54 5.20
N LEU A 142 -23.61 -6.81 5.69
CA LEU A 142 -22.34 -7.40 6.13
C LEU A 142 -22.54 -8.15 7.44
N PRO A 143 -22.55 -9.48 7.44
CA PRO A 143 -23.24 -10.25 8.48
C PRO A 143 -22.36 -10.71 9.62
N SER A 144 -21.08 -10.47 9.64
CA SER A 144 -20.26 -10.93 10.78
C SER A 144 -18.96 -10.12 10.95
N GLY A 145 -18.50 -9.97 12.20
CA GLY A 145 -17.18 -9.43 12.50
C GLY A 145 -16.04 -10.17 11.79
N MET A 146 -16.29 -11.41 11.39
CA MET A 146 -15.34 -12.23 10.60
C MET A 146 -15.12 -11.67 9.19
N THR A 147 -16.15 -11.20 8.50
CA THR A 147 -16.03 -10.55 7.18
C THR A 147 -15.20 -9.28 7.25
N LEU A 148 -15.43 -8.41 8.24
CA LEU A 148 -14.64 -7.20 8.45
C LEU A 148 -13.16 -7.52 8.70
N LEU A 149 -12.89 -8.52 9.53
CA LEU A 149 -11.53 -8.96 9.82
C LEU A 149 -10.84 -9.46 8.55
N LEU A 150 -11.53 -10.27 7.75
CA LEU A 150 -10.99 -10.77 6.48
C LEU A 150 -10.71 -9.63 5.48
N VAL A 151 -11.62 -8.67 5.35
CA VAL A 151 -11.42 -7.49 4.49
C VAL A 151 -10.21 -6.68 4.97
N GLY A 152 -10.07 -6.42 6.26
CA GLY A 152 -8.91 -5.74 6.82
C GLY A 152 -7.59 -6.47 6.55
N LEU A 153 -7.58 -7.80 6.68
CA LEU A 153 -6.41 -8.63 6.35
C LEU A 153 -6.08 -8.61 4.85
N ILE A 154 -7.10 -8.63 3.98
CA ILE A 154 -6.92 -8.53 2.53
C ILE A 154 -6.31 -7.18 2.14
N ILE A 155 -6.78 -6.07 2.72
CA ILE A 155 -6.21 -4.74 2.49
C ILE A 155 -4.74 -4.71 2.92
N PHE A 156 -4.44 -5.23 4.11
CA PHE A 156 -3.06 -5.31 4.60
C PHE A 156 -2.18 -6.19 3.69
N ALA A 157 -2.66 -7.36 3.29
CA ALA A 157 -1.96 -8.26 2.37
C ALA A 157 -1.74 -7.61 0.99
N SER A 158 -2.69 -6.81 0.50
CA SER A 158 -2.56 -6.05 -0.75
C SER A 158 -1.43 -5.02 -0.69
N ILE A 159 -1.29 -4.30 0.43
CA ILE A 159 -0.17 -3.38 0.63
C ILE A 159 1.17 -4.13 0.62
N CYS A 160 1.25 -5.25 1.33
CA CYS A 160 2.45 -6.10 1.35
C CYS A 160 2.80 -6.63 -0.05
N MET A 161 1.80 -7.11 -0.77
CA MET A 161 1.96 -7.63 -2.15
C MET A 161 2.47 -6.54 -3.09
N LEU A 162 1.89 -5.33 -3.04
CA LEU A 162 2.30 -4.19 -3.87
C LEU A 162 3.77 -3.82 -3.64
N LEU A 163 4.20 -3.71 -2.38
CA LEU A 163 5.60 -3.38 -2.05
C LEU A 163 6.56 -4.47 -2.53
N LEU A 164 6.26 -5.74 -2.29
CA LEU A 164 7.11 -6.86 -2.70
C LEU A 164 7.17 -7.02 -4.22
N GLN A 165 6.06 -6.78 -4.91
CA GLN A 165 6.00 -6.79 -6.38
C GLN A 165 6.88 -5.69 -6.98
N ILE A 166 6.88 -4.48 -6.40
CA ILE A 166 7.77 -3.39 -6.81
C ILE A 166 9.23 -3.79 -6.58
N TYR A 167 9.56 -4.38 -5.44
CA TYR A 167 10.93 -4.82 -5.14
C TYR A 167 11.41 -5.90 -6.11
N LEU A 168 10.55 -6.85 -6.42
CA LEU A 168 10.84 -7.87 -7.44
C LEU A 168 11.09 -7.23 -8.82
N SER A 169 10.23 -6.32 -9.23
CA SER A 169 10.34 -5.63 -10.52
C SER A 169 11.63 -4.82 -10.63
N CYS A 170 12.02 -4.12 -9.56
CA CYS A 170 13.29 -3.41 -9.48
C CYS A 170 14.48 -4.38 -9.55
N SER A 171 14.41 -5.51 -8.86
CA SER A 171 15.47 -6.52 -8.86
C SER A 171 15.66 -7.17 -10.24
N ILE A 172 14.56 -7.46 -10.95
CA ILE A 172 14.62 -7.99 -12.33
C ILE A 172 15.14 -6.93 -13.30
N GLY A 173 14.71 -5.67 -13.16
CA GLY A 173 15.16 -4.57 -14.02
C GLY A 173 16.67 -4.35 -13.97
N GLN A 174 17.33 -4.64 -12.85
CA GLN A 174 18.78 -4.56 -12.71
C GLN A 174 19.56 -5.62 -13.53
N LEU A 175 18.91 -6.69 -13.96
CA LEU A 175 19.56 -7.69 -14.83
C LEU A 175 19.87 -7.15 -16.23
N PHE A 176 19.24 -6.04 -16.62
CA PHE A 176 19.45 -5.41 -17.92
C PHE A 176 20.53 -4.32 -17.82
N LYS A 177 21.55 -4.36 -18.68
CA LYS A 177 22.67 -3.40 -18.67
C LYS A 177 22.24 -1.99 -19.12
N ARG A 178 21.28 -1.88 -20.04
CA ARG A 178 20.80 -0.61 -20.62
C ARG A 178 19.37 -0.34 -20.18
N HIS A 179 19.08 0.91 -19.75
CA HIS A 179 17.74 1.36 -19.36
C HIS A 179 17.11 0.55 -18.21
N ARG A 180 17.84 0.32 -17.12
CA ARG A 180 17.43 -0.46 -15.94
C ARG A 180 16.06 -0.06 -15.38
N ILE A 181 15.78 1.25 -15.31
CA ILE A 181 14.49 1.77 -14.78
C ILE A 181 13.34 1.44 -15.73
N LEU A 182 13.52 1.58 -17.05
CA LEU A 182 12.46 1.25 -18.02
C LEU A 182 12.10 -0.23 -17.95
N TRP A 183 13.09 -1.11 -17.85
CA TRP A 183 12.84 -2.55 -17.69
C TRP A 183 12.14 -2.87 -16.38
N SER A 184 12.48 -2.19 -15.26
CA SER A 184 11.75 -2.36 -13.99
C SER A 184 10.27 -2.01 -14.12
N VAL A 185 9.95 -0.90 -14.79
CA VAL A 185 8.56 -0.48 -15.04
C VAL A 185 7.84 -1.49 -15.95
N LEU A 186 8.49 -1.95 -17.02
CA LEU A 186 7.91 -2.89 -17.96
C LEU A 186 7.62 -4.25 -17.29
N VAL A 187 8.53 -4.73 -16.44
CA VAL A 187 8.34 -5.95 -15.65
C VAL A 187 7.19 -5.79 -14.67
N TYR A 188 7.08 -4.63 -13.99
CA TYR A 188 5.98 -4.35 -13.08
C TYR A 188 4.62 -4.45 -13.81
N TYR A 189 4.48 -3.79 -14.95
CA TYR A 189 3.26 -3.88 -15.76
C TYR A 189 3.02 -5.30 -16.29
N GLY A 190 4.07 -5.99 -16.73
CA GLY A 190 3.96 -7.38 -17.19
C GLY A 190 3.43 -8.33 -16.11
N ILE A 191 3.91 -8.20 -14.88
CA ILE A 191 3.41 -8.98 -13.75
C ILE A 191 1.95 -8.64 -13.47
N ASN A 192 1.55 -7.35 -13.51
CA ASN A 192 0.15 -6.95 -13.30
C ASN A 192 -0.76 -7.54 -14.38
N VAL A 193 -0.40 -7.46 -15.65
CA VAL A 193 -1.16 -8.06 -16.76
C VAL A 193 -1.31 -9.58 -16.57
N LEU A 194 -0.25 -10.28 -16.16
CA LEU A 194 -0.33 -11.72 -15.86
C LEU A 194 -1.30 -12.01 -14.71
N ILE A 195 -1.25 -11.25 -13.63
CA ILE A 195 -2.17 -11.41 -12.50
C ILE A 195 -3.60 -11.14 -12.94
N GLU A 196 -3.82 -10.09 -13.75
CA GLU A 196 -5.12 -9.72 -14.25
C GLU A 196 -5.71 -10.80 -15.17
N LEU A 197 -4.93 -11.34 -16.09
CA LEU A 197 -5.34 -12.46 -16.94
C LEU A 197 -5.70 -13.70 -16.10
N LEU A 198 -4.91 -14.02 -15.08
CA LEU A 198 -5.21 -15.12 -14.17
C LEU A 198 -6.47 -14.87 -13.34
N SER A 199 -6.69 -13.62 -12.89
CA SER A 199 -7.89 -13.24 -12.15
C SER A 199 -9.15 -13.27 -13.01
N VAL A 200 -9.07 -12.82 -14.25
CA VAL A 200 -10.19 -12.88 -15.21
C VAL A 200 -10.55 -14.33 -15.52
N SER A 201 -9.57 -15.21 -15.75
CA SER A 201 -9.83 -16.63 -15.94
C SER A 201 -10.46 -17.28 -14.71
N GLY A 202 -10.00 -16.88 -13.51
CA GLY A 202 -10.58 -17.28 -12.23
C GLY A 202 -12.00 -16.77 -12.04
N LEU A 203 -12.30 -15.51 -12.43
CA LEU A 203 -13.64 -14.92 -12.39
C LEU A 203 -14.60 -15.59 -13.36
N ILE A 204 -14.16 -15.98 -14.55
CA ILE A 204 -14.99 -16.73 -15.51
C ILE A 204 -15.35 -18.10 -14.93
N GLY A 205 -14.37 -18.80 -14.35
CA GLY A 205 -14.61 -20.06 -13.64
C GLY A 205 -15.52 -19.88 -12.42
N PHE A 206 -15.35 -18.77 -11.70
CA PHE A 206 -16.17 -18.41 -10.55
C PHE A 206 -17.62 -18.05 -10.93
N ASN A 207 -17.83 -17.27 -12.02
CA ASN A 207 -19.19 -16.97 -12.51
C ASN A 207 -19.92 -18.22 -12.98
N ALA A 208 -19.22 -19.17 -13.60
CA ALA A 208 -19.78 -20.48 -13.92
C ALA A 208 -20.16 -21.26 -12.66
N PHE A 209 -19.35 -21.18 -11.60
CA PHE A 209 -19.63 -21.80 -10.30
C PHE A 209 -20.71 -21.06 -9.50
N SER A 210 -20.77 -19.71 -9.56
CA SER A 210 -21.76 -18.90 -8.85
C SER A 210 -23.14 -18.97 -9.49
N ALA A 211 -23.24 -19.16 -10.79
CA ALA A 211 -24.51 -19.46 -11.48
C ALA A 211 -25.13 -20.77 -10.94
N PHE A 212 -24.31 -21.70 -10.50
CA PHE A 212 -24.75 -22.91 -9.81
C PHE A 212 -25.09 -22.68 -8.32
N ALA A 213 -24.67 -21.57 -7.73
CA ALA A 213 -24.75 -21.26 -6.30
C ALA A 213 -25.53 -19.98 -5.98
N TYR A 214 -26.69 -19.78 -6.63
CA TYR A 214 -27.55 -18.59 -6.47
C TYR A 214 -28.13 -18.34 -5.04
N THR A 215 -27.65 -19.06 -4.04
CA THR A 215 -27.91 -18.79 -2.64
C THR A 215 -26.60 -18.45 -1.93
N ALA A 216 -26.14 -17.22 -2.13
CA ALA A 216 -24.92 -16.76 -1.45
C ALA A 216 -25.17 -16.59 0.07
N THR A 217 -24.95 -17.66 0.82
CA THR A 217 -24.89 -17.61 2.27
C THR A 217 -23.58 -16.87 2.65
N VAL A 218 -23.60 -16.07 3.72
CA VAL A 218 -22.44 -15.37 4.33
C VAL A 218 -21.21 -16.26 4.46
N ALA A 219 -21.41 -17.54 4.77
CA ALA A 219 -20.35 -18.52 4.85
C ALA A 219 -19.57 -18.68 3.52
N LYS A 220 -20.25 -18.59 2.37
CA LYS A 220 -19.60 -18.68 1.05
C LYS A 220 -18.77 -17.42 0.74
N LEU A 221 -19.26 -16.24 1.13
CA LEU A 221 -18.50 -15.00 1.00
C LEU A 221 -17.20 -15.06 1.81
N ASN A 222 -17.28 -15.48 3.07
CA ASN A 222 -16.10 -15.61 3.93
C ASN A 222 -15.11 -16.66 3.41
N MET A 223 -15.59 -17.74 2.84
CA MET A 223 -14.74 -18.74 2.18
C MET A 223 -13.98 -18.15 0.99
N LEU A 224 -14.65 -17.36 0.15
CA LEU A 224 -14.04 -16.69 -1.00
C LEU A 224 -12.98 -15.67 -0.56
N LEU A 225 -13.31 -14.83 0.41
CA LEU A 225 -12.36 -13.87 0.99
C LEU A 225 -11.13 -14.60 1.57
N GLY A 226 -11.35 -15.76 2.23
CA GLY A 226 -10.26 -16.59 2.71
C GLY A 226 -9.36 -17.16 1.61
N ILE A 227 -9.95 -17.57 0.48
CA ILE A 227 -9.18 -18.02 -0.70
C ILE A 227 -8.36 -16.88 -1.28
N VAL A 228 -8.96 -15.69 -1.45
CA VAL A 228 -8.25 -14.50 -1.94
C VAL A 228 -7.06 -14.17 -1.04
N LEU A 229 -7.27 -14.17 0.28
CA LEU A 229 -6.21 -13.93 1.26
C LEU A 229 -5.07 -14.97 1.15
N ALA A 230 -5.42 -16.25 1.00
CA ALA A 230 -4.44 -17.32 0.85
C ALA A 230 -3.59 -17.15 -0.43
N VAL A 231 -4.23 -16.81 -1.55
CA VAL A 231 -3.54 -16.53 -2.82
C VAL A 231 -2.61 -15.32 -2.70
N GLN A 232 -3.07 -14.22 -2.10
CA GLN A 232 -2.24 -13.04 -1.86
C GLN A 232 -1.03 -13.37 -0.97
N ALA A 233 -1.23 -14.12 0.11
CA ALA A 233 -0.14 -14.55 0.99
C ALA A 233 0.89 -15.42 0.25
N ALA A 234 0.45 -16.36 -0.57
CA ALA A 234 1.33 -17.18 -1.40
C ALA A 234 2.14 -16.34 -2.40
N LEU A 235 1.51 -15.36 -3.06
CA LEU A 235 2.20 -14.43 -3.97
C LEU A 235 3.22 -13.55 -3.22
N CYS A 236 2.91 -13.07 -2.03
CA CYS A 236 3.87 -12.32 -1.20
C CYS A 236 5.13 -13.15 -0.90
N VAL A 237 4.96 -14.39 -0.49
CA VAL A 237 6.09 -15.31 -0.22
C VAL A 237 6.90 -15.55 -1.50
N LEU A 238 6.22 -15.79 -2.61
CA LEU A 238 6.86 -16.01 -3.91
C LEU A 238 7.68 -14.78 -4.35
N TYR A 239 7.13 -13.59 -4.27
CA TYR A 239 7.82 -12.34 -4.63
C TYR A 239 9.03 -12.08 -3.75
N PHE A 240 8.90 -12.32 -2.44
CA PHE A 240 10.02 -12.19 -1.51
C PHE A 240 11.16 -13.16 -1.86
N PHE A 241 10.83 -14.44 -2.08
CA PHE A 241 11.80 -15.47 -2.40
C PHE A 241 12.50 -15.24 -3.76
N LEU A 242 11.74 -14.84 -4.78
CA LEU A 242 12.30 -14.50 -6.10
C LEU A 242 13.23 -13.28 -6.00
N SER A 243 12.86 -12.25 -5.25
CA SER A 243 13.71 -11.07 -5.02
C SER A 243 15.02 -11.46 -4.33
N GLU A 244 14.95 -12.33 -3.30
CA GLU A 244 16.16 -12.82 -2.63
C GLU A 244 17.05 -13.63 -3.56
N CYS A 245 16.45 -14.52 -4.36
CA CYS A 245 17.20 -15.39 -5.28
C CYS A 245 17.95 -14.58 -6.35
N ILE A 246 17.30 -13.51 -6.87
CA ILE A 246 17.92 -12.63 -7.87
C ILE A 246 19.07 -11.85 -7.24
N LEU A 247 18.87 -11.23 -6.09
CA LEU A 247 19.90 -10.46 -5.39
C LEU A 247 21.09 -11.32 -4.99
N ARG A 248 20.85 -12.59 -4.62
CA ARG A 248 21.92 -13.52 -4.22
C ARG A 248 22.74 -14.05 -5.38
N LYS A 249 22.11 -14.37 -6.53
CA LYS A 249 22.76 -15.14 -7.61
C LYS A 249 23.21 -14.33 -8.81
N LYS A 250 22.60 -13.18 -9.07
CA LYS A 250 22.75 -12.47 -10.36
C LYS A 250 23.10 -10.98 -10.24
N LEU A 251 23.28 -10.45 -9.05
CA LEU A 251 23.69 -9.06 -8.93
C LEU A 251 25.20 -8.95 -9.15
N ASN A 252 25.59 -8.71 -10.42
CA ASN A 252 26.88 -8.14 -10.73
C ASN A 252 26.82 -6.65 -10.43
N LEU A 253 27.50 -6.23 -9.37
CA LEU A 253 27.63 -4.84 -8.94
C LEU A 253 28.76 -4.12 -9.69
N GLU A 254 29.00 -4.45 -10.96
CA GLU A 254 29.89 -3.72 -11.85
C GLU A 254 29.20 -2.53 -12.52
#